data_a611623c99527b9bd7c7e976619e0ebc
#
_entry.id   a611623c99527b9bd7c7e976619e0ebc
#
_cell.length_a   1.000
_cell.length_b   1.000
_cell.length_c   1.000
_cell.angle_alpha   90.00
_cell.angle_beta   90.00
_cell.angle_gamma   90.00
#
_symmetry.space_group_name_H-M   'P 1'
#
loop_
_entity.id
_entity.type
_entity.pdbx_description
1 polymer ?
#
loop_
_entity_poly.entity_id
_entity_poly.type
_entity_poly.pdbx_seq_one_letter_code
_entity_poly.pdbx_strand_id
1 'polypeptide(L)'
;MGMFASKDGYIPNGIVIDVRSKSEYDGGHVKDSINIPHYIIGQKIEQHVKDKTAPINLYCAAGSRASTAKSTLINMGFTNVANLGGYSDAVKKINNFNNGNNGSGWRIRLL
;
A
#
# COMPACT_ATOMS: atom_id res chain seq x y z
N MET A 1 -2.71 5.33 -20.74
CA MET A 1 -2.73 5.13 -20.35
C MET A 1 -2.39 4.49 -19.51
N GLY A 2 -1.83 4.14 -19.74
CA GLY A 2 -1.59 3.33 -18.76
C GLY A 2 -1.86 3.83 -17.65
N MET A 3 -2.29 4.38 -17.76
CA MET A 3 -2.38 4.82 -16.86
C MET A 3 -2.79 4.47 -15.69
N PHE A 4 -2.59 3.41 -15.33
CA PHE A 4 -2.69 3.12 -13.95
C PHE A 4 -1.38 3.08 -13.23
N ALA A 5 -0.34 3.62 -13.82
CA ALA A 5 0.87 3.84 -13.05
C ALA A 5 0.52 4.86 -11.99
N SER A 6 0.36 4.40 -10.78
CA SER A 6 0.01 5.29 -9.69
C SER A 6 1.16 6.24 -9.38
N LYS A 7 0.81 7.51 -9.14
CA LYS A 7 1.81 8.49 -8.71
C LYS A 7 2.00 8.51 -7.20
N ASP A 8 1.19 7.77 -6.47
CA ASP A 8 1.29 7.78 -5.01
C ASP A 8 2.57 7.09 -4.57
N GLY A 9 3.31 7.73 -3.70
CA GLY A 9 4.49 7.14 -3.08
C GLY A 9 4.12 6.38 -1.82
N TYR A 10 5.06 5.56 -1.36
CA TYR A 10 4.89 4.83 -0.11
C TYR A 10 4.82 5.79 1.06
N ILE A 11 3.83 5.60 1.93
CA ILE A 11 3.70 6.39 3.16
C ILE A 11 4.34 5.57 4.28
N PRO A 12 5.47 6.03 4.83
CA PRO A 12 6.17 5.26 5.86
C PRO A 12 5.37 5.14 7.15
N ASN A 13 5.66 4.09 7.89
CA ASN A 13 5.02 3.79 9.18
C ASN A 13 3.55 3.44 9.05
N GLY A 14 3.06 3.26 7.82
CA GLY A 14 1.67 2.88 7.60
C GLY A 14 1.52 1.39 7.36
N ILE A 15 0.29 0.93 7.52
CA ILE A 15 -0.05 -0.43 7.18
C ILE A 15 0.02 -0.60 5.67
N VAL A 16 0.44 -1.79 5.21
CA VAL A 16 0.43 -2.13 3.78
C VAL A 16 -0.63 -3.20 3.59
N ILE A 17 -1.57 -2.95 2.70
CA ILE A 17 -2.70 -3.83 2.46
C ILE A 17 -2.72 -4.30 1.02
N ASP A 18 -2.69 -5.63 0.84
CA ASP A 18 -2.89 -6.27 -0.45
C ASP A 18 -4.40 -6.41 -0.65
N VAL A 19 -4.94 -5.71 -1.64
CA VAL A 19 -6.38 -5.75 -1.89
C VAL A 19 -6.77 -6.72 -3.00
N ARG A 20 -5.83 -7.62 -3.37
CA ARG A 20 -6.09 -8.71 -4.31
C ARG A 20 -6.88 -9.81 -3.61
N SER A 21 -7.21 -10.85 -4.35
CA SER A 21 -7.86 -12.02 -3.75
C SER A 21 -6.90 -12.73 -2.78
N LYS A 22 -7.47 -13.54 -1.91
CA LYS A 22 -6.69 -14.34 -0.97
C LYS A 22 -5.74 -15.29 -1.71
N SER A 23 -6.19 -15.89 -2.80
CA SER A 23 -5.33 -16.83 -3.53
C SER A 23 -4.14 -16.13 -4.17
N GLU A 24 -4.31 -14.90 -4.67
CA GLU A 24 -3.18 -14.12 -5.17
C GLU A 24 -2.21 -13.80 -4.03
N TYR A 25 -2.74 -13.37 -2.91
CA TYR A 25 -1.92 -13.05 -1.72
C TYR A 25 -1.12 -14.27 -1.26
N ASP A 26 -1.77 -15.44 -1.20
CA ASP A 26 -1.11 -16.67 -0.77
C ASP A 26 0.00 -17.09 -1.71
N GLY A 27 -0.09 -16.72 -3.00
CA GLY A 27 0.93 -17.03 -3.99
C GLY A 27 2.15 -16.12 -3.94
N GLY A 28 2.13 -15.11 -3.10
CA GLY A 28 3.24 -14.15 -2.93
C GLY A 28 2.70 -12.76 -2.68
N HIS A 29 3.27 -12.06 -1.72
CA HIS A 29 2.80 -10.73 -1.34
C HIS A 29 3.95 -9.92 -0.75
N VAL A 30 3.73 -8.63 -0.60
CA VAL A 30 4.71 -7.75 0.03
C VAL A 30 4.89 -8.19 1.48
N LYS A 31 6.15 -8.27 1.91
CA LYS A 31 6.46 -8.66 3.30
C LYS A 31 5.70 -7.78 4.28
N ASP A 32 5.10 -8.42 5.27
CA ASP A 32 4.35 -7.77 6.35
C ASP A 32 3.05 -7.10 5.89
N SER A 33 2.64 -7.27 4.62
CA SER A 33 1.33 -6.78 4.20
C SER A 33 0.24 -7.72 4.70
N ILE A 34 -0.95 -7.17 4.90
CA ILE A 34 -2.13 -7.97 5.21
C ILE A 34 -3.02 -8.02 3.98
N ASN A 35 -3.89 -9.00 3.94
CA ASN A 35 -4.81 -9.17 2.80
C ASN A 35 -6.22 -8.77 3.20
N ILE A 36 -6.73 -7.73 2.55
CA ILE A 36 -8.15 -7.37 2.63
C ILE A 36 -8.60 -7.11 1.20
N PRO A 37 -9.29 -8.06 0.57
CA PRO A 37 -9.73 -7.87 -0.82
C PRO A 37 -10.52 -6.58 -1.00
N HIS A 38 -10.35 -5.97 -2.17
CA HIS A 38 -10.91 -4.64 -2.42
C HIS A 38 -12.42 -4.55 -2.23
N TYR A 39 -13.13 -5.66 -2.50
CA TYR A 39 -14.60 -5.65 -2.45
C TYR A 39 -15.16 -5.74 -1.04
N ILE A 40 -14.33 -6.00 -0.03
CA ILE A 40 -14.77 -6.04 1.37
C ILE A 40 -14.02 -5.07 2.26
N ILE A 41 -13.13 -4.24 1.68
CA ILE A 41 -12.27 -3.38 2.51
C ILE A 41 -13.08 -2.41 3.37
N GLY A 42 -14.19 -1.91 2.84
CA GLY A 42 -15.03 -0.99 3.62
C GLY A 42 -15.60 -1.62 4.87
N GLN A 43 -15.84 -2.94 4.83
CA GLN A 43 -16.39 -3.67 5.98
C GLN A 43 -15.33 -4.08 6.98
N LYS A 44 -14.06 -4.19 6.53
CA LYS A 44 -13.02 -4.81 7.34
C LYS A 44 -11.97 -3.84 7.84
N ILE A 45 -11.83 -2.68 7.19
CA ILE A 45 -10.70 -1.79 7.48
C ILE A 45 -10.65 -1.35 8.94
N GLU A 46 -11.79 -1.11 9.56
CA GLU A 46 -11.81 -0.58 10.92
C GLU A 46 -11.45 -1.62 11.96
N GLN A 47 -11.35 -2.88 11.58
CA GLN A 47 -10.79 -3.91 12.44
C GLN A 47 -9.27 -3.75 12.58
N HIS A 48 -8.64 -3.05 11.64
CA HIS A 48 -7.19 -2.90 11.57
C HIS A 48 -6.73 -1.46 11.82
N VAL A 49 -7.53 -0.48 11.40
CA VAL A 49 -7.15 0.94 11.46
C VAL A 49 -8.33 1.72 12.01
N LYS A 50 -8.15 2.28 13.20
CA LYS A 50 -9.21 3.08 13.86
C LYS A 50 -9.05 4.56 13.58
N ASP A 51 -7.81 5.03 13.47
CA ASP A 51 -7.48 6.44 13.28
C ASP A 51 -7.63 6.79 11.80
N LYS A 52 -8.54 7.70 11.50
CA LYS A 52 -8.80 8.10 10.11
C LYS A 52 -7.65 8.87 9.47
N THR A 53 -6.67 9.29 10.25
CA THR A 53 -5.48 9.97 9.73
C THR A 53 -4.28 9.03 9.62
N ALA A 54 -4.41 7.79 10.05
CA ALA A 54 -3.30 6.83 10.00
C ALA A 54 -2.91 6.54 8.55
N PRO A 55 -1.62 6.36 8.27
CA PRO A 55 -1.18 6.07 6.89
C PRO A 55 -1.60 4.67 6.47
N ILE A 56 -2.15 4.57 5.27
CA ILE A 56 -2.57 3.30 4.67
C ILE A 56 -2.01 3.21 3.26
N ASN A 57 -1.30 2.13 2.98
CA ASN A 57 -0.74 1.86 1.65
C ASN A 57 -1.48 0.67 1.05
N LEU A 58 -1.99 0.83 -0.16
CA LEU A 58 -2.75 -0.20 -0.86
C LEU A 58 -2.02 -0.64 -2.12
N TYR A 59 -2.11 -1.91 -2.48
CA TYR A 59 -1.64 -2.36 -3.78
C TYR A 59 -2.50 -3.54 -4.27
N CYS A 60 -2.46 -3.76 -5.58
CA CYS A 60 -3.11 -4.92 -6.18
C CYS A 60 -2.22 -5.49 -7.28
N ALA A 61 -2.77 -6.07 -8.34
CA ALA A 61 -1.94 -6.61 -9.42
C ALA A 61 -1.43 -5.52 -10.35
N ALA A 62 -2.27 -4.53 -10.67
CA ALA A 62 -1.93 -3.48 -11.62
C ALA A 62 -2.40 -2.08 -11.20
N GLY A 63 -3.00 -1.93 -10.04
CA GLY A 63 -3.40 -0.63 -9.50
C GLY A 63 -4.88 -0.32 -9.56
N SER A 64 -5.67 -0.98 -10.41
CA SER A 64 -7.09 -0.62 -10.57
C SER A 64 -7.95 -1.00 -9.37
N ARG A 65 -7.77 -2.20 -8.83
CA ARG A 65 -8.50 -2.61 -7.62
C ARG A 65 -8.08 -1.77 -6.42
N ALA A 66 -6.80 -1.42 -6.35
CA ALA A 66 -6.30 -0.54 -5.29
C ALA A 66 -6.88 0.87 -5.42
N SER A 67 -7.11 1.34 -6.66
CA SER A 67 -7.77 2.63 -6.89
C SER A 67 -9.20 2.61 -6.35
N THR A 68 -9.93 1.54 -6.61
CA THR A 68 -11.29 1.36 -6.07
C THR A 68 -11.28 1.33 -4.55
N ALA A 69 -10.35 0.57 -3.97
CA ALA A 69 -10.22 0.48 -2.52
C ALA A 69 -9.89 1.84 -1.91
N LYS A 70 -9.00 2.60 -2.54
CA LYS A 70 -8.66 3.95 -2.05
C LYS A 70 -9.89 4.85 -2.04
N SER A 71 -10.69 4.82 -3.11
CA SER A 71 -11.92 5.61 -3.16
C SER A 71 -12.87 5.24 -2.03
N THR A 72 -13.02 3.94 -1.77
CA THR A 72 -13.85 3.48 -0.67
C THR A 72 -13.38 4.06 0.67
N LEU A 73 -12.07 3.99 0.93
CA LEU A 73 -11.53 4.48 2.19
C LEU A 73 -11.66 6.00 2.32
N ILE A 74 -11.41 6.73 1.23
CA ILE A 74 -11.57 8.18 1.27
C ILE A 74 -13.01 8.55 1.55
N ASN A 75 -13.96 7.86 0.93
CA ASN A 75 -15.39 8.11 1.19
C ASN A 75 -15.79 7.79 2.64
N MET A 76 -15.04 6.93 3.31
CA MET A 76 -15.25 6.62 4.73
C MET A 76 -14.58 7.62 5.67
N GLY A 77 -13.82 8.57 5.14
CA GLY A 77 -13.17 9.59 5.96
C GLY A 77 -11.69 9.39 6.22
N PHE A 78 -11.08 8.33 5.66
CA PHE A 78 -9.64 8.14 5.78
C PHE A 78 -8.95 9.17 4.90
N THR A 79 -7.96 9.87 5.46
CA THR A 79 -7.34 11.02 4.79
C THR A 79 -5.91 10.79 4.29
N ASN A 80 -5.33 9.65 4.62
CA ASN A 80 -3.90 9.43 4.36
C ASN A 80 -3.72 8.07 3.69
N VAL A 81 -4.21 7.94 2.46
CA VAL A 81 -4.27 6.67 1.74
C VAL A 81 -3.50 6.77 0.43
N ALA A 82 -2.60 5.84 0.19
CA ALA A 82 -1.82 5.78 -1.03
C ALA A 82 -2.16 4.50 -1.81
N ASN A 83 -2.30 4.64 -3.12
CA ASN A 83 -2.36 3.51 -4.05
C ASN A 83 -0.96 3.32 -4.62
N LEU A 84 -0.26 2.28 -4.20
CA LEU A 84 1.12 2.02 -4.63
C LEU A 84 1.20 1.41 -6.03
N GLY A 85 0.05 1.03 -6.60
CA GLY A 85 0.01 0.40 -7.91
C GLY A 85 -0.08 -1.10 -7.83
N GLY A 86 0.69 -1.79 -8.66
CA GLY A 86 0.73 -3.24 -8.64
C GLY A 86 1.72 -3.78 -7.62
N TYR A 87 1.77 -5.09 -7.52
CA TYR A 87 2.65 -5.78 -6.58
C TYR A 87 4.12 -5.36 -6.81
N SER A 88 4.60 -5.40 -8.04
CA SER A 88 5.99 -5.04 -8.31
C SER A 88 6.26 -3.56 -8.02
N ASP A 89 5.30 -2.68 -8.29
CA ASP A 89 5.44 -1.27 -7.98
C ASP A 89 5.56 -1.05 -6.47
N ALA A 90 4.72 -1.75 -5.70
CA ALA A 90 4.75 -1.66 -4.25
C ALA A 90 6.10 -2.11 -3.70
N VAL A 91 6.61 -3.23 -4.19
CA VAL A 91 7.92 -3.74 -3.77
C VAL A 91 9.00 -2.70 -4.04
N LYS A 92 9.01 -2.11 -5.24
CA LYS A 92 10.02 -1.11 -5.61
C LYS A 92 9.93 0.12 -4.72
N LYS A 93 8.72 0.63 -4.50
CA LYS A 93 8.53 1.85 -3.71
C LYS A 93 8.95 1.67 -2.26
N ILE A 94 8.62 0.52 -1.68
CA ILE A 94 8.99 0.22 -0.31
C ILE A 94 10.50 0.01 -0.19
N ASN A 95 11.09 -0.74 -1.12
CA ASN A 95 12.53 -0.98 -1.12
C ASN A 95 13.31 0.31 -1.33
N ASN A 96 12.86 1.17 -2.24
CA ASN A 96 13.52 2.44 -2.48
C ASN A 96 13.47 3.33 -1.24
N PHE A 97 12.35 3.35 -0.55
CA PHE A 97 12.24 4.10 0.70
C PHE A 97 13.24 3.57 1.73
N ASN A 98 13.25 2.24 1.94
CA ASN A 98 14.12 1.62 2.92
C ASN A 98 15.59 1.86 2.60
N ASN A 99 15.99 1.71 1.35
CA ASN A 99 17.37 1.92 0.92
C ASN A 99 17.77 3.39 1.03
N GLY A 100 16.88 4.29 0.66
CA GLY A 100 17.14 5.73 0.76
C GLY A 100 17.32 6.18 2.19
N ASN A 101 16.67 5.54 3.13
CA ASN A 101 16.78 5.90 4.54
C ASN A 101 17.97 5.23 5.22
N ASN A 102 18.57 4.26 4.58
CA ASN A 102 19.73 3.61 5.14
C ASN A 102 21.02 4.25 4.70
N GLY A 103 20.99 5.04 3.73
CA GLY A 103 22.22 5.65 3.26
C GLY A 103 22.41 7.04 3.70
N SER A 104 21.96 7.12 4.06
CA SER A 104 21.89 7.86 4.24
C SER A 104 22.23 7.84 4.65
N GLY A 105 22.37 7.88 4.61
CA GLY A 105 22.11 7.82 4.95
C GLY A 105 22.74 7.35 5.09
N TRP A 106 23.27 7.54 4.94
CA TRP A 106 23.42 6.98 4.97
C TRP A 106 23.98 6.61 4.88
N ARG A 107 24.37 6.77 4.77
CA ARG A 107 24.53 6.55 4.79
C ARG A 107 25.13 6.17 5.10
N ILE A 108 25.31 6.33 5.23
CA ILE A 108 25.56 6.05 5.55
C ILE A 108 26.24 5.63 6.01
N ARG A 109 26.66 5.57 5.72
CA ARG A 109 26.97 5.08 6.04
C ARG A 109 27.87 4.88 6.32
N LEU A 110 28.11 5.00 6.25
CA LEU A 110 28.47 4.76 6.48
C LEU A 110 29.07 4.49 6.81
N LEU A 111 29.46 4.50 6.61
CA LEU A 111 29.48 4.26 6.83
C LEU A 111 29.84 4.13 7.19
#